data_8f265aff9d16f4a469ff464fad83e36a
#
_entry.id   8f265aff9d16f4a469ff464fad83e36a
#
_cell.length_a   1.000
_cell.length_b   1.000
_cell.length_c   1.000
_cell.angle_alpha   90.00
_cell.angle_beta   90.00
_cell.angle_gamma   90.00
#
_symmetry.space_group_name_H-M   'P 1'
#
loop_
_entity.id
_entity.type
_entity.pdbx_description
1 polymer ?
#
loop_
_entity_poly.entity_id
_entity_poly.type
_entity_poly.pdbx_seq_one_letter_code
_entity_poly.pdbx_strand_id
1 'polypeptide(L)'
;NYDWMKDYSFLNFIRDIGKHITVNYMMAKDSVKKRLSRESSVGMSFTEFSYQLLQGYDYLYLYEHEGCRLQMGGTDQWGNITTGTELIRRTLGGEAYALTCPLITKADGGKFGKTESGNIWLDRRYTSPYKFYQFWLNVSDADAAKYIKIFTDLSQEEIAALEAEQEAAPHLRPLQKRLAKEVTVMVHSLEDYEAAVEASNILFGNSTHEALLKLDEDTLLAVFEGVPHFDISRDELAAGI
;
A
#
# COMPACT_ATOMS: atom_id res chain seq x y z
N ASN A 1 5.87 12.61 14.92
CA ASN A 1 4.82 13.04 15.89
C ASN A 1 4.99 12.50 17.32
N TYR A 2 5.72 11.41 17.53
CA TYR A 2 6.03 10.95 18.88
C TYR A 2 6.74 12.02 19.72
N ASP A 3 7.62 12.80 19.11
CA ASP A 3 8.46 13.77 19.82
C ASP A 3 7.69 14.89 20.51
N TRP A 4 6.59 15.35 19.95
CA TRP A 4 5.74 16.36 20.61
C TRP A 4 4.58 15.76 21.42
N MET A 5 4.35 14.45 21.31
CA MET A 5 3.32 13.75 22.08
C MET A 5 3.85 13.07 23.34
N LYS A 6 5.10 12.59 23.34
CA LYS A 6 5.68 11.77 24.43
C LYS A 6 5.66 12.44 25.82
N ASP A 7 5.83 13.75 25.83
CA ASP A 7 5.88 14.52 27.09
C ASP A 7 4.51 15.09 27.49
N TYR A 8 3.47 14.82 26.70
CA TYR A 8 2.12 15.29 26.98
C TYR A 8 1.43 14.33 27.96
N SER A 9 1.29 14.72 29.22
CA SER A 9 0.57 13.86 30.17
C SER A 9 -0.89 13.72 29.78
N PHE A 10 -1.49 12.57 30.12
CA PHE A 10 -2.91 12.31 29.85
C PHE A 10 -3.82 13.41 30.42
N LEU A 11 -3.55 13.88 31.65
CA LEU A 11 -4.34 14.95 32.28
C LEU A 11 -4.24 16.26 31.53
N ASN A 12 -3.03 16.63 31.10
CA ASN A 12 -2.83 17.83 30.29
C ASN A 12 -3.52 17.74 28.95
N PHE A 13 -3.42 16.58 28.28
CA PHE A 13 -4.08 16.37 27.00
C PHE A 13 -5.61 16.52 27.10
N ILE A 14 -6.23 15.92 28.10
CA ILE A 14 -7.68 16.06 28.32
C ILE A 14 -8.05 17.52 28.62
N ARG A 15 -7.28 18.21 29.47
CA ARG A 15 -7.52 19.61 29.81
C ARG A 15 -7.35 20.55 28.63
N ASP A 16 -6.28 20.38 27.85
CA ASP A 16 -5.88 21.39 26.88
C ASP A 16 -6.48 21.13 25.49
N ILE A 17 -6.66 19.85 25.13
CA ILE A 17 -7.19 19.43 23.81
C ILE A 17 -8.63 18.92 23.94
N GLY A 18 -8.88 18.01 24.87
CA GLY A 18 -10.18 17.33 25.00
C GLY A 18 -11.36 18.30 25.20
N LYS A 19 -11.16 19.40 25.92
CA LYS A 19 -12.22 20.42 26.17
C LYS A 19 -12.74 21.10 24.89
N HIS A 20 -11.96 21.10 23.80
CA HIS A 20 -12.33 21.82 22.59
C HIS A 20 -13.20 20.99 21.65
N ILE A 21 -13.26 19.67 21.81
CA ILE A 21 -14.07 18.76 20.98
C ILE A 21 -15.12 18.07 21.85
N THR A 22 -16.38 18.26 21.52
CA THR A 22 -17.48 17.64 22.27
C THR A 22 -17.64 16.17 21.91
N VAL A 23 -18.10 15.35 22.86
CA VAL A 23 -18.45 13.95 22.62
C VAL A 23 -19.49 13.82 21.51
N ASN A 24 -20.48 14.72 21.45
CA ASN A 24 -21.48 14.71 20.39
C ASN A 24 -20.86 14.90 18.98
N TYR A 25 -19.86 15.79 18.86
CA TYR A 25 -19.11 15.95 17.61
C TYR A 25 -18.37 14.68 17.22
N MET A 26 -17.71 14.03 18.17
CA MET A 26 -16.99 12.78 17.93
C MET A 26 -17.93 11.64 17.54
N MET A 27 -19.07 11.51 18.22
CA MET A 27 -20.07 10.48 17.94
C MET A 27 -20.80 10.71 16.59
N ALA A 28 -20.84 11.95 16.09
CA ALA A 28 -21.46 12.27 14.81
C ALA A 28 -20.66 11.77 13.59
N LYS A 29 -19.41 11.34 13.77
CA LYS A 29 -18.57 10.81 12.69
C LYS A 29 -19.12 9.47 12.19
N ASP A 30 -19.14 9.27 10.87
CA ASP A 30 -19.70 8.06 10.25
C ASP A 30 -18.97 6.79 10.69
N SER A 31 -17.63 6.87 10.86
CA SER A 31 -16.83 5.75 11.38
C SER A 31 -17.26 5.33 12.78
N VAL A 32 -17.59 6.30 13.65
CA VAL A 32 -18.07 6.04 15.02
C VAL A 32 -19.50 5.52 15.00
N LYS A 33 -20.39 6.15 14.24
CA LYS A 33 -21.81 5.70 14.09
C LYS A 33 -21.91 4.26 13.64
N LYS A 34 -21.14 3.86 12.62
CA LYS A 34 -21.13 2.48 12.11
C LYS A 34 -20.70 1.48 13.16
N ARG A 35 -19.73 1.81 14.02
CA ARG A 35 -19.22 0.93 15.08
C ARG A 35 -20.14 0.87 16.30
N LEU A 36 -20.88 1.94 16.60
CA LEU A 36 -21.83 2.00 17.69
C LEU A 36 -23.26 1.57 17.31
N SER A 37 -23.50 1.29 16.01
CA SER A 37 -24.80 0.80 15.56
C SER A 37 -25.07 -0.60 16.11
N ARG A 38 -26.37 -0.94 16.28
CA ARG A 38 -26.82 -2.28 16.73
C ARG A 38 -26.44 -3.41 15.77
N GLU A 39 -26.08 -3.09 14.54
CA GLU A 39 -25.66 -4.05 13.51
C GLU A 39 -24.16 -4.43 13.66
N SER A 40 -23.40 -3.67 14.41
CA SER A 40 -22.00 -3.99 14.68
C SER A 40 -21.91 -5.01 15.81
N SER A 41 -21.35 -6.18 15.54
CA SER A 41 -21.05 -7.22 16.52
C SER A 41 -19.88 -6.87 17.45
N VAL A 42 -19.09 -5.86 17.07
CA VAL A 42 -17.86 -5.44 17.77
C VAL A 42 -18.00 -3.98 18.16
N GLY A 43 -18.01 -3.71 19.48
CA GLY A 43 -18.02 -2.35 20.01
C GLY A 43 -16.77 -1.54 19.63
N MET A 44 -16.71 -0.29 20.06
CA MET A 44 -15.56 0.59 19.88
C MET A 44 -14.80 0.73 21.22
N SER A 45 -13.50 0.50 21.20
CA SER A 45 -12.66 0.73 22.38
C SER A 45 -12.47 2.23 22.64
N PHE A 46 -12.10 2.58 23.88
CA PHE A 46 -11.74 3.97 24.20
C PHE A 46 -10.55 4.46 23.35
N THR A 47 -9.59 3.59 23.07
CA THR A 47 -8.45 3.90 22.19
C THR A 47 -8.91 4.30 20.80
N GLU A 48 -9.78 3.51 20.18
CA GLU A 48 -10.33 3.83 18.85
C GLU A 48 -11.15 5.12 18.86
N PHE A 49 -11.94 5.34 19.90
CA PHE A 49 -12.75 6.53 20.03
C PHE A 49 -11.90 7.80 20.22
N SER A 50 -10.86 7.73 21.07
CA SER A 50 -9.98 8.85 21.35
C SER A 50 -8.94 9.12 20.25
N TYR A 51 -8.67 8.16 19.38
CA TYR A 51 -7.68 8.28 18.30
C TYR A 51 -7.89 9.53 17.44
N GLN A 52 -9.14 9.90 17.15
CA GLN A 52 -9.45 11.11 16.38
C GLN A 52 -8.96 12.39 17.05
N LEU A 53 -8.86 12.43 18.40
CA LEU A 53 -8.29 13.57 19.12
C LEU A 53 -6.76 13.60 19.02
N LEU A 54 -6.11 12.43 19.05
CA LEU A 54 -4.66 12.33 18.91
C LEU A 54 -4.21 12.80 17.52
N GLN A 55 -4.85 12.32 16.47
CA GLN A 55 -4.55 12.77 15.11
C GLN A 55 -4.95 14.23 14.89
N GLY A 56 -6.04 14.67 15.51
CA GLY A 56 -6.46 16.06 15.47
C GLY A 56 -5.45 17.00 16.10
N TYR A 57 -4.88 16.62 17.25
CA TYR A 57 -3.82 17.36 17.92
C TYR A 57 -2.52 17.37 17.11
N ASP A 58 -2.16 16.25 16.51
CA ASP A 58 -1.01 16.15 15.61
C ASP A 58 -1.12 17.18 14.47
N TYR A 59 -2.28 17.29 13.85
CA TYR A 59 -2.52 18.28 12.81
C TYR A 59 -2.47 19.73 13.35
N LEU A 60 -3.03 19.98 14.53
CA LEU A 60 -2.94 21.28 15.22
C LEU A 60 -1.49 21.68 15.47
N TYR A 61 -0.65 20.75 15.96
CA TYR A 61 0.76 20.98 16.19
C TYR A 61 1.51 21.34 14.91
N LEU A 62 1.31 20.53 13.86
CA LEU A 62 1.93 20.77 12.55
C LEU A 62 1.48 22.10 11.91
N TYR A 63 0.22 22.48 12.13
CA TYR A 63 -0.29 23.77 11.69
C TYR A 63 0.44 24.94 12.38
N GLU A 64 0.56 24.85 13.72
CA GLU A 64 1.12 25.93 14.55
C GLU A 64 2.63 26.06 14.40
N HIS A 65 3.36 24.94 14.33
CA HIS A 65 4.82 24.94 14.38
C HIS A 65 5.49 24.78 13.01
N GLU A 66 4.83 24.08 12.08
CA GLU A 66 5.40 23.78 10.76
C GLU A 66 4.65 24.45 9.59
N GLY A 67 3.61 25.23 9.89
CA GLY A 67 2.81 25.91 8.85
C GLY A 67 2.01 24.97 7.96
N CYS A 68 1.77 23.71 8.40
CA CYS A 68 1.03 22.71 7.64
C CYS A 68 -0.46 23.06 7.57
N ARG A 69 -1.00 23.35 6.39
CA ARG A 69 -2.39 23.78 6.20
C ARG A 69 -3.27 22.76 5.50
N LEU A 70 -2.72 21.67 4.97
CA LEU A 70 -3.45 20.60 4.30
C LEU A 70 -3.04 19.25 4.85
N GLN A 71 -4.01 18.44 5.30
CA GLN A 71 -3.81 17.03 5.62
C GLN A 71 -4.57 16.17 4.62
N MET A 72 -3.89 15.15 4.09
CA MET A 72 -4.42 14.24 3.08
C MET A 72 -4.45 12.80 3.59
N GLY A 73 -5.39 11.99 3.07
CA GLY A 73 -5.47 10.57 3.41
C GLY A 73 -6.49 9.80 2.59
N GLY A 74 -6.76 8.56 2.97
CA GLY A 74 -7.87 7.80 2.45
C GLY A 74 -9.21 8.27 3.03
N THR A 75 -10.33 7.91 2.41
CA THR A 75 -11.68 8.28 2.88
C THR A 75 -11.98 7.80 4.29
N ASP A 76 -11.32 6.73 4.75
CA ASP A 76 -11.40 6.24 6.13
C ASP A 76 -10.79 7.22 7.16
N GLN A 77 -9.90 8.13 6.73
CA GLN A 77 -9.26 9.14 7.57
C GLN A 77 -10.07 10.45 7.69
N TRP A 78 -11.14 10.62 6.91
CA TRP A 78 -11.92 11.86 6.88
C TRP A 78 -12.32 12.35 8.27
N GLY A 79 -12.82 11.45 9.14
CA GLY A 79 -13.25 11.77 10.49
C GLY A 79 -12.11 12.30 11.37
N ASN A 80 -10.93 11.71 11.26
CA ASN A 80 -9.75 12.11 12.03
C ASN A 80 -9.19 13.44 11.52
N ILE A 81 -9.02 13.60 10.20
CA ILE A 81 -8.48 14.82 9.58
C ILE A 81 -9.38 16.03 9.89
N THR A 82 -10.70 15.87 9.74
CA THR A 82 -11.64 16.95 10.04
C THR A 82 -11.73 17.30 11.53
N THR A 83 -11.36 16.40 12.41
CA THR A 83 -11.19 16.74 13.84
C THR A 83 -10.02 17.70 14.03
N GLY A 84 -8.92 17.55 13.28
CA GLY A 84 -7.81 18.48 13.27
C GLY A 84 -8.20 19.86 12.73
N THR A 85 -8.91 19.94 11.59
CA THR A 85 -9.36 21.23 11.07
C THR A 85 -10.27 21.95 12.07
N GLU A 86 -11.15 21.22 12.78
CA GLU A 86 -12.03 21.80 13.79
C GLU A 86 -11.26 22.23 15.04
N LEU A 87 -10.25 21.50 15.50
CA LEU A 87 -9.34 21.90 16.57
C LEU A 87 -8.64 23.22 16.23
N ILE A 88 -8.02 23.30 15.04
CA ILE A 88 -7.33 24.51 14.57
C ILE A 88 -8.28 25.71 14.58
N ARG A 89 -9.49 25.52 14.05
CA ARG A 89 -10.51 26.58 14.04
C ARG A 89 -10.91 27.03 15.45
N ARG A 90 -11.09 26.10 16.38
CA ARG A 90 -11.56 26.41 17.75
C ARG A 90 -10.49 26.98 18.65
N THR A 91 -9.23 26.55 18.48
CA THR A 91 -8.14 26.97 19.36
C THR A 91 -7.42 28.19 18.86
N LEU A 92 -7.18 28.29 17.55
CA LEU A 92 -6.37 29.34 16.92
C LEU A 92 -7.18 30.30 16.06
N GLY A 93 -8.46 30.02 15.78
CA GLY A 93 -9.24 30.75 14.78
C GLY A 93 -8.69 30.60 13.35
N GLY A 94 -7.83 29.61 13.15
CA GLY A 94 -7.12 29.36 11.89
C GLY A 94 -7.97 28.59 10.88
N GLU A 95 -7.47 28.55 9.63
CA GLU A 95 -8.09 27.83 8.53
C GLU A 95 -7.16 26.75 8.01
N ALA A 96 -7.61 25.48 8.03
CA ALA A 96 -6.89 24.33 7.54
C ALA A 96 -7.81 23.41 6.72
N TYR A 97 -7.23 22.66 5.82
CA TYR A 97 -7.94 21.91 4.80
C TYR A 97 -7.75 20.40 4.94
N ALA A 98 -8.77 19.65 4.53
CA ALA A 98 -8.78 18.19 4.49
C ALA A 98 -9.03 17.73 3.04
N LEU A 99 -8.23 16.78 2.57
CA LEU A 99 -8.43 16.13 1.28
C LEU A 99 -8.37 14.62 1.46
N THR A 100 -9.36 13.90 0.93
CA THR A 100 -9.34 12.44 0.95
C THR A 100 -9.58 11.84 -0.42
N CYS A 101 -8.87 10.74 -0.69
CA CYS A 101 -9.04 9.94 -1.89
C CYS A 101 -9.77 8.63 -1.55
N PRO A 102 -10.57 8.06 -2.49
CA PRO A 102 -11.14 6.74 -2.32
C PRO A 102 -10.08 5.68 -2.02
N LEU A 103 -10.42 4.72 -1.17
CA LEU A 103 -9.53 3.58 -0.89
C LEU A 103 -9.38 2.71 -2.15
N ILE A 104 -8.15 2.27 -2.39
CA ILE A 104 -7.87 1.31 -3.45
C ILE A 104 -8.27 -0.09 -2.96
N THR A 105 -9.17 -0.71 -3.71
CA THR A 105 -9.63 -2.07 -3.45
C THR A 105 -9.39 -2.94 -4.68
N LYS A 106 -9.29 -4.24 -4.50
CA LYS A 106 -9.34 -5.21 -5.59
C LYS A 106 -10.73 -5.24 -6.22
N ALA A 107 -10.85 -5.74 -7.45
CA ALA A 107 -12.13 -5.89 -8.15
C ALA A 107 -13.11 -6.81 -7.40
N ASP A 108 -12.60 -7.79 -6.65
CA ASP A 108 -13.37 -8.69 -5.78
C ASP A 108 -13.81 -8.05 -4.44
N GLY A 109 -13.47 -6.78 -4.20
CA GLY A 109 -13.72 -6.06 -2.95
C GLY A 109 -12.67 -6.31 -1.86
N GLY A 110 -11.68 -7.13 -2.11
CA GLY A 110 -10.58 -7.42 -1.18
C GLY A 110 -9.66 -6.21 -0.96
N LYS A 111 -8.87 -6.28 0.12
CA LYS A 111 -7.88 -5.24 0.43
C LYS A 111 -6.72 -5.29 -0.56
N PHE A 112 -6.37 -4.15 -1.14
CA PHE A 112 -5.19 -4.01 -1.98
C PHE A 112 -3.89 -4.20 -1.17
N GLY A 113 -2.86 -4.76 -1.81
CA GLY A 113 -1.52 -4.93 -1.22
C GLY A 113 -1.40 -6.07 -0.20
N LYS A 114 -2.47 -6.85 0.02
CA LYS A 114 -2.43 -8.07 0.84
C LYS A 114 -2.59 -9.30 -0.04
N THR A 115 -1.67 -10.25 0.13
CA THR A 115 -1.72 -11.59 -0.47
C THR A 115 -1.94 -12.63 0.63
N GLU A 116 -2.16 -13.89 0.26
CA GLU A 116 -2.21 -15.00 1.22
C GLU A 116 -0.91 -15.15 2.01
N SER A 117 0.23 -14.78 1.39
CA SER A 117 1.57 -14.79 2.00
C SER A 117 1.93 -13.50 2.74
N GLY A 118 1.04 -12.53 2.86
CA GLY A 118 1.26 -11.27 3.59
C GLY A 118 1.22 -10.01 2.74
N ASN A 119 1.93 -8.98 3.17
CA ASN A 119 1.99 -7.69 2.47
C ASN A 119 3.05 -7.70 1.36
N ILE A 120 2.78 -6.94 0.30
CA ILE A 120 3.80 -6.60 -0.72
C ILE A 120 4.51 -5.33 -0.26
N TRP A 121 5.80 -5.46 0.02
CA TRP A 121 6.64 -4.38 0.53
C TRP A 121 7.39 -3.69 -0.61
N LEU A 122 7.61 -2.38 -0.48
CA LEU A 122 8.49 -1.63 -1.39
C LEU A 122 9.96 -1.91 -1.13
N ASP A 123 10.31 -2.26 0.12
CA ASP A 123 11.66 -2.59 0.52
C ASP A 123 12.03 -4.01 0.05
N ARG A 124 13.07 -4.11 -0.77
CA ARG A 124 13.55 -5.36 -1.37
C ARG A 124 13.98 -6.43 -0.35
N ARG A 125 14.28 -6.03 0.90
CA ARG A 125 14.60 -6.95 1.99
C ARG A 125 13.40 -7.79 2.44
N TYR A 126 12.18 -7.31 2.20
CA TYR A 126 10.93 -7.98 2.60
C TYR A 126 10.16 -8.55 1.41
N THR A 127 10.25 -7.91 0.25
CA THR A 127 9.68 -8.42 -1.01
C THR A 127 10.72 -8.21 -2.10
N SER A 128 11.27 -9.29 -2.64
CA SER A 128 12.26 -9.20 -3.71
C SER A 128 11.67 -8.53 -4.96
N PRO A 129 12.49 -7.89 -5.82
CA PRO A 129 12.04 -7.29 -7.07
C PRO A 129 11.29 -8.29 -7.96
N TYR A 130 11.71 -9.56 -7.98
CA TYR A 130 11.02 -10.63 -8.68
C TYR A 130 9.60 -10.87 -8.16
N LYS A 131 9.42 -11.03 -6.84
CA LYS A 131 8.09 -11.20 -6.21
C LYS A 131 7.21 -9.96 -6.39
N PHE A 132 7.82 -8.78 -6.32
CA PHE A 132 7.15 -7.51 -6.56
C PHE A 132 6.63 -7.44 -8.01
N TYR A 133 7.46 -7.75 -8.99
CA TYR A 133 7.08 -7.84 -10.39
C TYR A 133 5.95 -8.87 -10.62
N GLN A 134 6.08 -10.07 -10.06
CA GLN A 134 5.07 -11.14 -10.19
C GLN A 134 3.72 -10.74 -9.59
N PHE A 135 3.70 -9.99 -8.49
CA PHE A 135 2.47 -9.48 -7.90
C PHE A 135 1.68 -8.64 -8.92
N TRP A 136 2.35 -7.68 -9.56
CA TRP A 136 1.73 -6.81 -10.54
C TRP A 136 1.37 -7.53 -11.84
N LEU A 137 2.21 -8.47 -12.26
CA LEU A 137 1.95 -9.28 -13.44
C LEU A 137 0.72 -10.17 -13.26
N ASN A 138 0.42 -10.61 -12.04
CA ASN A 138 -0.66 -11.56 -11.76
C ASN A 138 -1.98 -10.93 -11.29
N VAL A 139 -2.13 -9.61 -11.33
CA VAL A 139 -3.41 -8.96 -11.05
C VAL A 139 -4.47 -9.34 -12.10
N SER A 140 -5.76 -9.30 -11.71
CA SER A 140 -6.87 -9.56 -12.63
C SER A 140 -6.94 -8.49 -13.74
N ASP A 141 -7.60 -8.81 -14.85
CA ASP A 141 -7.77 -7.84 -15.95
C ASP A 141 -8.49 -6.57 -15.48
N ALA A 142 -9.52 -6.72 -14.66
CA ALA A 142 -10.27 -5.60 -14.09
C ALA A 142 -9.40 -4.74 -13.15
N ASP A 143 -8.53 -5.36 -12.37
CA ASP A 143 -7.57 -4.65 -11.52
C ASP A 143 -6.49 -3.98 -12.35
N ALA A 144 -5.95 -4.62 -13.37
CA ALA A 144 -4.94 -4.04 -14.25
C ALA A 144 -5.44 -2.76 -14.94
N ALA A 145 -6.67 -2.77 -15.47
CA ALA A 145 -7.29 -1.61 -16.11
C ALA A 145 -7.50 -0.44 -15.14
N LYS A 146 -7.74 -0.73 -13.84
CA LYS A 146 -7.85 0.28 -12.79
C LYS A 146 -6.48 0.77 -12.33
N TYR A 147 -5.56 -0.16 -12.07
CA TYR A 147 -4.29 0.16 -11.42
C TYR A 147 -3.31 0.86 -12.36
N ILE A 148 -3.36 0.60 -13.66
CA ILE A 148 -2.51 1.30 -14.63
C ILE A 148 -2.76 2.81 -14.62
N LYS A 149 -4.01 3.23 -14.38
CA LYS A 149 -4.42 4.64 -14.24
C LYS A 149 -3.99 5.30 -12.93
N ILE A 150 -3.71 4.50 -11.90
CA ILE A 150 -3.41 4.98 -10.55
C ILE A 150 -1.90 4.97 -10.27
N PHE A 151 -1.20 3.95 -10.75
CA PHE A 151 0.18 3.65 -10.38
C PHE A 151 1.20 3.93 -11.47
N THR A 152 0.79 4.50 -12.60
CA THR A 152 1.72 4.85 -13.68
C THR A 152 1.52 6.30 -14.14
N ASP A 153 2.56 6.88 -14.73
CA ASP A 153 2.55 8.21 -15.33
C ASP A 153 2.27 8.15 -16.86
N LEU A 154 1.64 7.06 -17.33
CA LEU A 154 1.28 6.90 -18.73
C LEU A 154 0.21 7.88 -19.16
N SER A 155 0.30 8.37 -20.38
CA SER A 155 -0.72 9.24 -20.96
C SER A 155 -2.04 8.50 -21.20
N GLN A 156 -3.14 9.26 -21.33
CA GLN A 156 -4.45 8.67 -21.63
C GLN A 156 -4.44 7.90 -22.96
N GLU A 157 -3.69 8.39 -23.95
CA GLU A 157 -3.54 7.76 -25.27
C GLU A 157 -2.82 6.41 -25.16
N GLU A 158 -1.74 6.33 -24.38
CA GLU A 158 -1.01 5.08 -24.13
C GLU A 158 -1.89 4.06 -23.41
N ILE A 159 -2.63 4.50 -22.38
CA ILE A 159 -3.54 3.63 -21.64
C ILE A 159 -4.66 3.13 -22.54
N ALA A 160 -5.27 4.00 -23.35
CA ALA A 160 -6.33 3.60 -24.28
C ALA A 160 -5.84 2.58 -25.34
N ALA A 161 -4.61 2.74 -25.84
CA ALA A 161 -3.99 1.77 -26.75
C ALA A 161 -3.82 0.40 -26.08
N LEU A 162 -3.32 0.37 -24.84
CA LEU A 162 -3.14 -0.87 -24.06
C LEU A 162 -4.49 -1.53 -23.72
N GLU A 163 -5.52 -0.76 -23.41
CA GLU A 163 -6.88 -1.29 -23.20
C GLU A 163 -7.43 -1.93 -24.46
N ALA A 164 -7.21 -1.33 -25.63
CA ALA A 164 -7.61 -1.91 -26.90
C ALA A 164 -6.82 -3.20 -27.26
N GLU A 165 -5.51 -3.24 -26.97
CA GLU A 165 -4.70 -4.45 -27.11
C GLU A 165 -5.18 -5.56 -26.16
N GLN A 166 -5.52 -5.24 -24.93
CA GLN A 166 -6.06 -6.17 -23.95
C GLN A 166 -7.39 -6.76 -24.41
N GLU A 167 -8.27 -5.94 -24.98
CA GLU A 167 -9.56 -6.39 -25.50
C GLU A 167 -9.38 -7.32 -26.70
N ALA A 168 -8.46 -7.00 -27.60
CA ALA A 168 -8.17 -7.81 -28.79
C ALA A 168 -7.51 -9.16 -28.48
N ALA A 169 -6.61 -9.21 -27.49
CA ALA A 169 -5.83 -10.39 -27.14
C ALA A 169 -5.59 -10.50 -25.62
N PRO A 170 -6.61 -10.80 -24.81
CA PRO A 170 -6.49 -10.81 -23.34
C PRO A 170 -5.42 -11.79 -22.81
N HIS A 171 -5.21 -12.90 -23.52
CA HIS A 171 -4.23 -13.92 -23.16
C HIS A 171 -2.77 -13.43 -23.22
N LEU A 172 -2.49 -12.35 -23.95
CA LEU A 172 -1.17 -11.73 -23.99
C LEU A 172 -0.87 -10.83 -22.81
N ARG A 173 -1.90 -10.41 -22.05
CA ARG A 173 -1.83 -9.62 -20.82
C ARG A 173 -1.03 -8.30 -20.97
N PRO A 174 -1.29 -7.48 -22.01
CA PRO A 174 -0.50 -6.26 -22.25
C PRO A 174 -0.61 -5.25 -21.11
N LEU A 175 -1.80 -5.08 -20.51
CA LEU A 175 -2.01 -4.20 -19.36
C LEU A 175 -1.17 -4.61 -18.15
N GLN A 176 -1.20 -5.90 -17.78
CA GLN A 176 -0.44 -6.40 -16.64
C GLN A 176 1.06 -6.30 -16.87
N LYS A 177 1.53 -6.63 -18.06
CA LYS A 177 2.95 -6.54 -18.42
C LYS A 177 3.46 -5.10 -18.36
N ARG A 178 2.68 -4.15 -18.91
CA ARG A 178 3.05 -2.75 -18.86
C ARG A 178 2.99 -2.20 -17.43
N LEU A 179 1.95 -2.51 -16.67
CA LEU A 179 1.80 -2.13 -15.27
C LEU A 179 2.97 -2.65 -14.42
N ALA A 180 3.28 -3.95 -14.53
CA ALA A 180 4.38 -4.57 -13.80
C ALA A 180 5.73 -3.94 -14.15
N LYS A 181 5.96 -3.60 -15.43
CA LYS A 181 7.16 -2.88 -15.85
C LYS A 181 7.26 -1.51 -15.18
N GLU A 182 6.25 -0.66 -15.38
CA GLU A 182 6.30 0.73 -14.90
C GLU A 182 6.49 0.79 -13.38
N VAL A 183 5.72 -0.01 -12.63
CA VAL A 183 5.79 0.02 -11.17
C VAL A 183 7.08 -0.60 -10.63
N THR A 184 7.58 -1.68 -11.25
CA THR A 184 8.85 -2.29 -10.83
C THR A 184 10.03 -1.36 -11.10
N VAL A 185 10.07 -0.71 -12.27
CA VAL A 185 11.12 0.25 -12.60
C VAL A 185 11.08 1.46 -11.67
N MET A 186 9.88 1.96 -11.35
CA MET A 186 9.70 3.11 -10.45
C MET A 186 10.18 2.82 -9.02
N VAL A 187 9.88 1.64 -8.48
CA VAL A 187 10.14 1.30 -7.07
C VAL A 187 11.55 0.73 -6.87
N HIS A 188 12.05 -0.02 -7.83
CA HIS A 188 13.35 -0.68 -7.78
C HIS A 188 14.29 -0.09 -8.84
N SER A 189 14.44 -0.78 -9.98
CA SER A 189 15.27 -0.29 -11.07
C SER A 189 14.88 -0.96 -12.40
N LEU A 190 15.40 -0.44 -13.52
CA LEU A 190 15.27 -1.10 -14.82
C LEU A 190 16.01 -2.46 -14.82
N GLU A 191 17.17 -2.54 -14.21
CA GLU A 191 17.97 -3.77 -14.09
C GLU A 191 17.20 -4.85 -13.31
N ASP A 192 16.59 -4.47 -12.18
CA ASP A 192 15.75 -5.39 -11.39
C ASP A 192 14.53 -5.89 -12.16
N TYR A 193 13.91 -5.02 -12.97
CA TYR A 193 12.82 -5.41 -13.85
C TYR A 193 13.28 -6.42 -14.92
N GLU A 194 14.38 -6.14 -15.61
CA GLU A 194 14.93 -7.02 -16.63
C GLU A 194 15.31 -8.39 -16.06
N ALA A 195 15.95 -8.42 -14.90
CA ALA A 195 16.25 -9.65 -14.16
C ALA A 195 14.97 -10.42 -13.77
N ALA A 196 13.92 -9.72 -13.30
CA ALA A 196 12.65 -10.34 -12.97
C ALA A 196 11.94 -10.95 -14.19
N VAL A 197 12.00 -10.29 -15.35
CA VAL A 197 11.47 -10.82 -16.61
C VAL A 197 12.26 -12.05 -17.06
N GLU A 198 13.60 -12.01 -17.00
CA GLU A 198 14.45 -13.14 -17.35
C GLU A 198 14.17 -14.34 -16.44
N ALA A 199 14.09 -14.12 -15.13
CA ALA A 199 13.74 -15.13 -14.15
C ALA A 199 12.34 -15.75 -14.40
N SER A 200 11.36 -14.92 -14.75
CA SER A 200 10.01 -15.39 -15.12
C SER A 200 10.03 -16.27 -16.37
N ASN A 201 10.83 -15.90 -17.37
CA ASN A 201 11.00 -16.68 -18.59
C ASN A 201 11.72 -18.03 -18.35
N ILE A 202 12.61 -18.07 -17.36
CA ILE A 202 13.27 -19.30 -16.92
C ILE A 202 12.25 -20.28 -16.32
N LEU A 203 11.38 -19.80 -15.45
CA LEU A 203 10.41 -20.66 -14.77
C LEU A 203 9.27 -21.13 -15.67
N PHE A 204 8.78 -20.26 -16.54
CA PHE A 204 7.54 -20.49 -17.30
C PHE A 204 7.78 -20.62 -18.82
N GLY A 205 9.01 -20.47 -19.27
CA GLY A 205 9.41 -20.53 -20.67
C GLY A 205 10.33 -21.72 -21.00
N ASN A 206 10.78 -21.79 -22.25
CA ASN A 206 11.76 -22.76 -22.72
C ASN A 206 13.18 -22.21 -22.55
N SER A 207 13.59 -21.86 -21.32
CA SER A 207 14.90 -21.27 -21.09
C SER A 207 16.02 -22.30 -21.04
N THR A 208 17.20 -21.88 -21.49
CA THR A 208 18.39 -22.69 -21.54
C THR A 208 19.15 -22.69 -20.20
N HIS A 209 19.98 -23.71 -19.98
CA HIS A 209 20.90 -23.77 -18.84
C HIS A 209 21.77 -22.50 -18.68
N GLU A 210 22.11 -21.83 -19.77
CA GLU A 210 22.88 -20.59 -19.77
C GLU A 210 22.15 -19.41 -19.09
N ALA A 211 20.81 -19.37 -19.17
CA ALA A 211 20.01 -18.34 -18.52
C ALA A 211 20.00 -18.51 -16.98
N LEU A 212 19.96 -19.75 -16.50
CA LEU A 212 20.05 -20.03 -15.06
C LEU A 212 21.40 -19.59 -14.45
N LEU A 213 22.49 -19.73 -15.20
CA LEU A 213 23.83 -19.35 -14.74
C LEU A 213 24.04 -17.83 -14.62
N LYS A 214 23.14 -17.02 -15.19
CA LYS A 214 23.22 -15.55 -15.11
C LYS A 214 22.49 -14.95 -13.90
N LEU A 215 21.61 -15.73 -13.25
CA LEU A 215 20.90 -15.28 -12.07
C LEU A 215 21.86 -15.16 -10.89
N ASP A 216 21.73 -14.06 -10.12
CA ASP A 216 22.36 -13.99 -8.81
C ASP A 216 21.66 -14.93 -7.81
N GLU A 217 22.33 -15.23 -6.70
CA GLU A 217 21.86 -16.18 -5.70
C GLU A 217 20.52 -15.75 -5.09
N ASP A 218 20.34 -14.45 -4.79
CA ASP A 218 19.12 -13.93 -4.18
C ASP A 218 17.92 -14.05 -5.12
N THR A 219 18.12 -13.75 -6.40
CA THR A 219 17.10 -13.92 -7.43
C THR A 219 16.78 -15.40 -7.65
N LEU A 220 17.80 -16.27 -7.70
CA LEU A 220 17.61 -17.72 -7.84
C LEU A 220 16.76 -18.27 -6.69
N LEU A 221 17.10 -17.95 -5.44
CA LEU A 221 16.35 -18.36 -4.27
C LEU A 221 14.92 -17.83 -4.25
N ALA A 222 14.74 -16.58 -4.65
CA ALA A 222 13.40 -15.96 -4.73
C ALA A 222 12.52 -16.61 -5.81
N VAL A 223 13.10 -16.99 -6.94
CA VAL A 223 12.42 -17.65 -8.06
C VAL A 223 11.95 -19.05 -7.66
N PHE A 224 12.78 -19.80 -6.95
CA PHE A 224 12.49 -21.18 -6.53
C PHE A 224 11.86 -21.28 -5.14
N GLU A 225 11.49 -20.17 -4.50
CA GLU A 225 10.83 -20.21 -3.19
C GLU A 225 9.50 -20.97 -3.26
N GLY A 226 9.36 -21.95 -2.37
CA GLY A 226 8.18 -22.84 -2.32
C GLY A 226 8.23 -24.01 -3.30
N VAL A 227 9.26 -24.11 -4.14
CA VAL A 227 9.50 -25.30 -4.95
C VAL A 227 10.18 -26.36 -4.08
N PRO A 228 9.74 -27.63 -4.13
CA PRO A 228 10.43 -28.72 -3.43
C PRO A 228 11.91 -28.76 -3.83
N HIS A 229 12.81 -28.76 -2.84
CA HIS A 229 14.26 -28.83 -3.06
C HIS A 229 14.87 -29.92 -2.22
N PHE A 230 16.02 -30.42 -2.64
CA PHE A 230 16.84 -31.38 -1.92
C PHE A 230 18.26 -30.84 -1.85
N ASP A 231 18.83 -30.87 -0.65
CA ASP A 231 20.23 -30.57 -0.44
C ASP A 231 21.06 -31.80 -0.74
N ILE A 232 22.03 -31.67 -1.64
CA ILE A 232 22.99 -32.72 -1.98
C ILE A 232 24.40 -32.21 -1.70
N SER A 233 25.28 -33.09 -1.17
CA SER A 233 26.66 -32.76 -1.01
C SER A 233 27.41 -32.76 -2.35
N ARG A 234 28.56 -32.06 -2.42
CA ARG A 234 29.40 -32.07 -3.63
C ARG A 234 29.90 -33.47 -3.99
N ASP A 235 30.10 -34.33 -2.98
CA ASP A 235 30.57 -35.70 -3.18
C ASP A 235 29.43 -36.57 -3.80
N GLU A 236 28.21 -36.40 -3.36
CA GLU A 236 27.04 -37.05 -3.94
C GLU A 236 26.82 -36.60 -5.38
N LEU A 237 26.96 -35.30 -5.68
CA LEU A 237 26.86 -34.76 -7.03
C LEU A 237 27.95 -35.33 -7.95
N ALA A 238 29.18 -35.48 -7.43
CA ALA A 238 30.31 -36.07 -8.18
C ALA A 238 30.15 -37.57 -8.41
N ALA A 239 29.45 -38.28 -7.53
CA ALA A 239 29.16 -39.70 -7.68
C ALA A 239 28.07 -40.02 -8.74
N GLY A 240 27.37 -39.00 -9.21
CA GLY A 240 26.28 -39.12 -10.18
C GLY A 240 25.00 -39.65 -9.50
N ILE A 241 23.97 -38.83 -9.50
CA ILE A 241 22.62 -39.23 -9.07
C ILE A 241 21.91 -39.91 -10.23
#